data_8319686e3fd147668573c3870ca01c49
#
_entry.id   8319686e3fd147668573c3870ca01c49
#
_cell.length_a   1.000
_cell.length_b   1.000
_cell.length_c   1.000
_cell.angle_alpha   90.00
_cell.angle_beta   90.00
_cell.angle_gamma   90.00
#
_symmetry.space_group_name_H-M   'P 1'
#
loop_
_entity.id
_entity.type
_entity.pdbx_description
1 polymer ?
#
loop_
_entity_poly.entity_id
_entity_poly.type
_entity_poly.pdbx_seq_one_letter_code
_entity_poly.pdbx_strand_id
1 'polypeptide(L)'
;MEQEREMALSEPRISLYWKNVLTEQIGEEHGISPAQLEDLEQSAAQAVQTVNAARAETPYRDLPCRMDYRDDVLKIAGEVAGCENFVVLGIGGSALGNIALQTALNSYLYNVDAAQRERTTTDKKTVRLPRLFVFDNVDPVQFGNFLDWVGPQLDRTVFNVISKSGQTAETAAQLLAVRKLLLDRLGPKALREHLV
;
A
#
# COMPACT_ATOMS: atom_id res chain seq x y z
N MET A 1 12.41 -30.45 1.49
CA MET A 1 11.66 -29.25 1.99
C MET A 1 12.50 -27.96 1.95
N GLU A 2 13.74 -27.94 2.49
CA GLU A 2 14.61 -26.75 2.40
C GLU A 2 15.18 -26.56 0.99
N GLN A 3 15.60 -27.61 0.31
CA GLN A 3 16.03 -27.59 -1.10
C GLN A 3 14.88 -27.26 -2.07
N GLU A 4 13.66 -27.69 -1.78
CA GLU A 4 12.48 -27.31 -2.58
C GLU A 4 12.09 -25.85 -2.36
N ARG A 5 12.34 -25.28 -1.18
CA ARG A 5 12.19 -23.84 -0.92
C ARG A 5 13.26 -23.00 -1.62
N GLU A 6 14.51 -23.47 -1.66
CA GLU A 6 15.59 -22.79 -2.40
C GLU A 6 15.36 -22.86 -3.92
N MET A 7 14.90 -23.99 -4.45
CA MET A 7 14.57 -24.12 -5.88
C MET A 7 13.35 -23.29 -6.27
N ALA A 8 12.34 -23.15 -5.39
CA ALA A 8 11.18 -22.29 -5.60
C ALA A 8 11.51 -20.77 -5.58
N LEU A 9 12.67 -20.40 -5.03
CA LEU A 9 13.19 -19.03 -5.02
C LEU A 9 14.09 -18.71 -6.22
N SER A 10 14.51 -19.72 -6.98
CA SER A 10 15.45 -19.57 -8.11
C SER A 10 14.78 -19.23 -9.44
N GLU A 11 13.46 -19.46 -9.57
CA GLU A 11 12.71 -19.07 -10.77
C GLU A 11 12.04 -17.70 -10.58
N PRO A 12 12.23 -16.75 -11.52
CA PRO A 12 11.56 -15.46 -11.43
C PRO A 12 10.04 -15.66 -11.50
N ARG A 13 9.33 -15.30 -10.43
CA ARG A 13 7.86 -15.38 -10.36
C ARG A 13 7.18 -14.35 -11.26
N ILE A 14 7.93 -13.38 -11.74
CA ILE A 14 7.46 -12.32 -12.64
C ILE A 14 8.35 -12.36 -13.87
N SER A 15 7.74 -12.47 -15.03
CA SER A 15 8.43 -12.40 -16.32
C SER A 15 7.91 -11.23 -17.15
N LEU A 16 8.81 -10.55 -17.84
CA LEU A 16 8.47 -9.50 -18.80
C LEU A 16 8.50 -10.08 -20.21
N TYR A 17 7.35 -10.13 -20.88
CA TYR A 17 7.29 -10.48 -22.30
C TYR A 17 7.47 -9.22 -23.14
N TRP A 18 8.68 -9.05 -23.69
CA TRP A 18 9.08 -7.82 -24.41
C TRP A 18 9.03 -7.96 -25.93
N LYS A 19 8.81 -9.17 -26.47
CA LYS A 19 8.83 -9.41 -27.93
C LYS A 19 7.78 -8.61 -28.71
N ASN A 20 6.70 -8.17 -28.05
CA ASN A 20 5.66 -7.34 -28.66
C ASN A 20 6.14 -5.93 -29.08
N VAL A 21 7.32 -5.48 -28.63
CA VAL A 21 7.88 -4.17 -29.04
C VAL A 21 8.86 -4.28 -30.20
N LEU A 22 9.09 -5.49 -30.73
CA LEU A 22 10.01 -5.68 -31.84
C LEU A 22 9.40 -5.26 -33.18
N THR A 23 10.27 -4.85 -34.10
CA THR A 23 9.91 -4.50 -35.48
C THR A 23 9.12 -5.60 -36.19
N GLU A 24 9.41 -6.85 -35.92
CA GLU A 24 8.69 -8.01 -36.46
C GLU A 24 7.20 -8.03 -36.09
N GLN A 25 6.83 -7.43 -34.99
CA GLN A 25 5.46 -7.45 -34.47
C GLN A 25 4.68 -6.16 -34.78
N ILE A 26 5.34 -5.00 -34.70
CA ILE A 26 4.68 -3.69 -34.80
C ILE A 26 5.22 -2.82 -35.95
N GLY A 27 6.10 -3.36 -36.82
CA GLY A 27 6.65 -2.68 -37.98
C GLY A 27 7.87 -1.82 -37.66
N GLU A 28 8.60 -1.43 -38.73
CA GLU A 28 9.86 -0.68 -38.62
C GLU A 28 9.69 0.74 -38.06
N GLU A 29 8.52 1.34 -38.26
CA GLU A 29 8.26 2.72 -37.84
C GLU A 29 8.18 2.85 -36.30
N HIS A 30 7.69 1.83 -35.60
CA HIS A 30 7.42 1.88 -34.16
C HIS A 30 8.15 0.80 -33.38
N GLY A 31 8.71 -0.20 -34.03
CA GLY A 31 9.37 -1.33 -33.42
C GLY A 31 10.85 -1.11 -33.15
N ILE A 32 11.35 -1.86 -32.17
CA ILE A 32 12.77 -1.93 -31.83
C ILE A 32 13.38 -3.11 -32.65
N SER A 33 14.43 -2.87 -33.45
CA SER A 33 15.11 -3.93 -34.15
C SER A 33 16.02 -4.74 -33.22
N PRO A 34 16.30 -6.02 -33.53
CA PRO A 34 17.29 -6.81 -32.80
C PRO A 34 18.65 -6.14 -32.68
N ALA A 35 19.10 -5.46 -33.74
CA ALA A 35 20.37 -4.72 -33.75
C ALA A 35 20.38 -3.56 -32.74
N GLN A 36 19.27 -2.80 -32.64
CA GLN A 36 19.16 -1.74 -31.65
C GLN A 36 19.17 -2.29 -30.21
N LEU A 37 18.60 -3.48 -29.96
CA LEU A 37 18.69 -4.13 -28.66
C LEU A 37 20.12 -4.55 -28.31
N GLU A 38 20.86 -5.11 -29.31
CA GLU A 38 22.24 -5.52 -29.11
C GLU A 38 23.15 -4.31 -28.82
N ASP A 39 22.95 -3.19 -29.54
CA ASP A 39 23.67 -1.92 -29.32
C ASP A 39 23.42 -1.36 -27.88
N LEU A 40 22.26 -1.63 -27.30
CA LEU A 40 21.90 -1.18 -25.92
C LEU A 40 22.42 -2.09 -24.83
N GLU A 41 22.80 -3.34 -25.12
CA GLU A 41 23.16 -4.34 -24.11
C GLU A 41 24.25 -3.85 -23.17
N GLN A 42 25.34 -3.30 -23.72
CA GLN A 42 26.47 -2.83 -22.92
C GLN A 42 26.09 -1.63 -22.04
N SER A 43 25.34 -0.68 -22.57
CA SER A 43 24.91 0.52 -21.85
C SER A 43 23.88 0.18 -20.77
N ALA A 44 22.99 -0.76 -21.01
CA ALA A 44 22.05 -1.29 -20.04
C ALA A 44 22.76 -2.02 -18.89
N ALA A 45 23.73 -2.87 -19.20
CA ALA A 45 24.54 -3.54 -18.20
C ALA A 45 25.31 -2.56 -17.31
N GLN A 46 25.90 -1.51 -17.91
CA GLN A 46 26.59 -0.46 -17.17
C GLN A 46 25.61 0.36 -16.28
N ALA A 47 24.43 0.68 -16.78
CA ALA A 47 23.39 1.35 -15.99
C ALA A 47 22.97 0.53 -14.76
N VAL A 48 22.77 -0.78 -14.94
CA VAL A 48 22.46 -1.70 -13.82
C VAL A 48 23.58 -1.72 -12.79
N GLN A 49 24.85 -1.77 -13.24
CA GLN A 49 26.00 -1.73 -12.32
C GLN A 49 26.04 -0.41 -11.54
N THR A 50 25.82 0.73 -12.22
CA THR A 50 25.78 2.06 -11.58
C THR A 50 24.68 2.15 -10.53
N VAL A 51 23.46 1.70 -10.86
CA VAL A 51 22.32 1.68 -9.92
C VAL A 51 22.61 0.77 -8.72
N ASN A 52 23.28 -0.36 -8.93
CA ASN A 52 23.65 -1.28 -7.85
C ASN A 52 24.78 -0.72 -6.97
N ALA A 53 25.77 -0.03 -7.55
CA ALA A 53 26.82 0.65 -6.79
C ALA A 53 26.26 1.76 -5.90
N ALA A 54 25.22 2.47 -6.34
CA ALA A 54 24.52 3.50 -5.58
C ALA A 54 23.46 2.94 -4.59
N ARG A 55 23.52 1.66 -4.22
CA ARG A 55 22.50 1.04 -3.36
C ARG A 55 22.37 1.73 -2.00
N ALA A 56 23.46 2.21 -1.42
CA ALA A 56 23.44 2.95 -0.16
C ALA A 56 22.65 4.27 -0.24
N GLU A 57 22.56 4.86 -1.43
CA GLU A 57 21.81 6.09 -1.69
C GLU A 57 20.31 5.82 -1.97
N THR A 58 19.95 4.54 -2.12
CA THR A 58 18.58 4.10 -2.42
C THR A 58 18.08 3.07 -1.39
N PRO A 59 18.04 3.43 -0.09
CA PRO A 59 17.71 2.48 0.99
C PRO A 59 16.29 1.91 0.91
N TYR A 60 15.38 2.55 0.18
CA TYR A 60 14.03 2.03 -0.08
C TYR A 60 14.03 0.66 -0.78
N ARG A 61 15.11 0.31 -1.50
CA ARG A 61 15.27 -0.99 -2.17
C ARG A 61 15.42 -2.15 -1.19
N ASP A 62 15.77 -1.86 0.06
CA ASP A 62 15.97 -2.84 1.12
C ASP A 62 14.74 -3.01 2.01
N LEU A 63 13.73 -2.11 1.87
CA LEU A 63 12.51 -2.16 2.68
C LEU A 63 11.81 -3.53 2.70
N PRO A 64 11.69 -4.27 1.57
CA PRO A 64 11.07 -5.59 1.59
C PRO A 64 11.80 -6.63 2.45
N CYS A 65 13.09 -6.39 2.74
CA CYS A 65 13.94 -7.29 3.52
C CYS A 65 14.12 -6.82 4.99
N ARG A 66 13.53 -5.68 5.38
CA ARG A 66 13.65 -5.10 6.73
C ARG A 66 12.68 -5.77 7.69
N MET A 67 13.18 -6.76 8.41
CA MET A 67 12.38 -7.53 9.39
C MET A 67 12.02 -6.71 10.63
N ASP A 68 12.86 -5.74 11.02
CA ASP A 68 12.60 -4.78 12.09
C ASP A 68 11.35 -3.94 11.81
N TYR A 69 11.21 -3.42 10.58
CA TYR A 69 10.00 -2.68 10.19
C TYR A 69 8.74 -3.57 10.20
N ARG A 70 8.87 -4.84 9.82
CA ARG A 70 7.76 -5.80 9.92
C ARG A 70 7.28 -5.93 11.36
N ASP A 71 8.19 -6.07 12.29
CA ASP A 71 7.87 -6.29 13.70
C ASP A 71 7.21 -5.04 14.32
N ASP A 72 7.69 -3.84 13.96
CA ASP A 72 7.05 -2.57 14.34
C ASP A 72 5.62 -2.46 13.77
N VAL A 73 5.42 -2.81 12.49
CA VAL A 73 4.10 -2.81 11.86
C VAL A 73 3.16 -3.80 12.54
N LEU A 74 3.63 -5.01 12.86
CA LEU A 74 2.82 -6.03 13.54
C LEU A 74 2.41 -5.58 14.95
N LYS A 75 3.28 -4.87 15.65
CA LYS A 75 2.98 -4.29 16.96
C LYS A 75 1.85 -3.26 16.84
N ILE A 76 1.98 -2.29 15.95
CA ILE A 76 0.95 -1.25 15.72
C ILE A 76 -0.36 -1.90 15.26
N ALA A 77 -0.30 -2.86 14.33
CA ALA A 77 -1.47 -3.60 13.89
C ALA A 77 -2.19 -4.31 15.04
N GLY A 78 -1.42 -4.84 16.02
CA GLY A 78 -1.98 -5.42 17.24
C GLY A 78 -2.70 -4.39 18.12
N GLU A 79 -2.17 -3.18 18.25
CA GLU A 79 -2.75 -2.09 19.02
C GLU A 79 -4.09 -1.61 18.43
N VAL A 80 -4.25 -1.64 17.09
CA VAL A 80 -5.46 -1.19 16.39
C VAL A 80 -6.40 -2.32 15.97
N ALA A 81 -6.08 -3.57 16.27
CA ALA A 81 -6.81 -4.75 15.80
C ALA A 81 -8.31 -4.79 16.19
N GLY A 82 -8.70 -4.05 17.22
CA GLY A 82 -10.09 -3.97 17.69
C GLY A 82 -10.97 -2.97 16.95
N CYS A 83 -10.44 -2.17 16.02
CA CYS A 83 -11.23 -1.18 15.30
C CYS A 83 -12.20 -1.83 14.31
N GLU A 84 -13.35 -1.19 14.09
CA GLU A 84 -14.30 -1.62 13.05
C GLU A 84 -13.99 -1.02 11.69
N ASN A 85 -13.41 0.18 11.67
CA ASN A 85 -13.02 0.89 10.45
C ASN A 85 -11.56 1.31 10.55
N PHE A 86 -10.79 0.97 9.53
CA PHE A 86 -9.43 1.44 9.35
C PHE A 86 -9.38 2.32 8.09
N VAL A 87 -9.01 3.58 8.26
CA VAL A 87 -9.11 4.60 7.23
C VAL A 87 -7.72 5.12 6.91
N VAL A 88 -7.30 4.96 5.68
CA VAL A 88 -6.01 5.47 5.18
C VAL A 88 -6.24 6.83 4.52
N LEU A 89 -5.49 7.83 4.98
CA LEU A 89 -5.43 9.17 4.38
C LEU A 89 -4.05 9.35 3.77
N GLY A 90 -3.97 9.38 2.45
CA GLY A 90 -2.69 9.49 1.76
C GLY A 90 -2.88 9.68 0.26
N ILE A 91 -1.93 10.35 -0.40
CA ILE A 91 -2.02 10.69 -1.81
C ILE A 91 -0.94 9.97 -2.61
N GLY A 92 -1.26 9.55 -3.82
CA GLY A 92 -0.33 8.89 -4.73
C GLY A 92 0.32 7.63 -4.12
N GLY A 93 1.64 7.60 -4.00
CA GLY A 93 2.37 6.44 -3.45
C GLY A 93 2.00 6.07 -2.02
N SER A 94 1.43 7.00 -1.23
CA SER A 94 0.95 6.72 0.12
C SER A 94 -0.40 6.00 0.15
N ALA A 95 -1.16 6.02 -0.95
CA ALA A 95 -2.47 5.37 -1.07
C ALA A 95 -2.43 4.15 -2.00
N LEU A 96 -1.75 4.24 -3.14
CA LEU A 96 -1.84 3.26 -4.23
C LEU A 96 -1.40 1.85 -3.82
N GLY A 97 -0.39 1.72 -2.95
CA GLY A 97 0.04 0.42 -2.42
C GLY A 97 -1.07 -0.26 -1.59
N ASN A 98 -1.76 0.51 -0.76
CA ASN A 98 -2.89 0.02 0.04
C ASN A 98 -4.06 -0.41 -0.86
N ILE A 99 -4.38 0.40 -1.88
CA ILE A 99 -5.43 0.08 -2.87
C ILE A 99 -5.08 -1.19 -3.64
N ALA A 100 -3.84 -1.29 -4.13
CA ALA A 100 -3.38 -2.46 -4.88
C ALA A 100 -3.49 -3.76 -4.07
N LEU A 101 -3.02 -3.75 -2.82
CA LEU A 101 -3.11 -4.91 -1.94
C LEU A 101 -4.56 -5.25 -1.60
N GLN A 102 -5.38 -4.25 -1.30
CA GLN A 102 -6.80 -4.45 -1.00
C GLN A 102 -7.53 -5.10 -2.19
N THR A 103 -7.33 -4.60 -3.40
CA THR A 103 -8.02 -5.10 -4.59
C THR A 103 -7.50 -6.45 -5.07
N ALA A 104 -6.21 -6.74 -4.86
CA ALA A 104 -5.60 -8.01 -5.24
C ALA A 104 -5.93 -9.17 -4.28
N LEU A 105 -6.06 -8.87 -2.99
CA LEU A 105 -6.13 -9.89 -1.94
C LEU A 105 -7.53 -10.08 -1.35
N ASN A 106 -8.43 -9.11 -1.52
CA ASN A 106 -9.75 -9.13 -0.93
C ASN A 106 -10.87 -9.09 -1.98
N SER A 107 -12.03 -9.60 -1.59
CA SER A 107 -13.24 -9.51 -2.41
C SER A 107 -13.68 -8.04 -2.61
N TYR A 108 -14.29 -7.76 -3.75
CA TYR A 108 -14.96 -6.48 -4.00
C TYR A 108 -15.99 -6.13 -2.91
N LEU A 109 -16.61 -7.13 -2.29
CA LEU A 109 -17.60 -6.97 -1.22
C LEU A 109 -16.98 -6.91 0.18
N TYR A 110 -15.67 -6.82 0.30
CA TYR A 110 -14.95 -6.88 1.57
C TYR A 110 -15.53 -5.94 2.65
N ASN A 111 -15.82 -4.71 2.32
CA ASN A 111 -16.36 -3.75 3.27
C ASN A 111 -17.84 -3.94 3.59
N VAL A 112 -18.58 -4.58 2.71
CA VAL A 112 -20.05 -4.75 2.80
C VAL A 112 -20.40 -6.06 3.50
N ASP A 113 -19.75 -7.15 3.10
CA ASP A 113 -20.01 -8.48 3.65
C ASP A 113 -19.09 -8.76 4.86
N ALA A 114 -19.72 -8.92 6.03
CA ALA A 114 -18.99 -9.22 7.26
C ALA A 114 -18.19 -10.53 7.18
N ALA A 115 -18.69 -11.54 6.48
CA ALA A 115 -18.03 -12.85 6.31
C ALA A 115 -16.71 -12.71 5.54
N GLN A 116 -16.59 -11.76 4.62
CA GLN A 116 -15.35 -11.50 3.88
C GLN A 116 -14.21 -10.99 4.77
N ARG A 117 -14.53 -10.50 5.96
CA ARG A 117 -13.57 -9.94 6.93
C ARG A 117 -13.22 -10.88 8.06
N GLU A 118 -13.80 -12.07 8.09
CA GLU A 118 -13.46 -13.06 9.09
C GLU A 118 -12.20 -13.84 8.71
N ARG A 119 -11.30 -13.99 9.66
CA ARG A 119 -10.06 -14.76 9.50
C ARG A 119 -9.88 -15.67 10.71
N THR A 120 -9.48 -16.91 10.44
CA THR A 120 -9.10 -17.84 11.50
C THR A 120 -7.60 -17.72 11.73
N THR A 121 -7.22 -17.40 12.94
CA THR A 121 -5.82 -17.27 13.37
C THR A 121 -5.18 -18.65 13.60
N THR A 122 -3.86 -18.68 13.74
CA THR A 122 -3.11 -19.93 13.97
C THR A 122 -3.53 -20.66 15.25
N ASP A 123 -4.00 -19.93 16.24
CA ASP A 123 -4.58 -20.45 17.51
C ASP A 123 -6.09 -20.79 17.40
N LYS A 124 -6.60 -20.88 16.18
CA LYS A 124 -7.98 -21.25 15.83
C LYS A 124 -9.06 -20.29 16.33
N LYS A 125 -8.71 -19.05 16.63
CA LYS A 125 -9.70 -18.02 16.94
C LYS A 125 -10.16 -17.34 15.65
N THR A 126 -11.47 -17.11 15.53
CA THR A 126 -12.02 -16.28 14.47
C THR A 126 -11.95 -14.83 14.91
N VAL A 127 -11.27 -14.01 14.13
CA VAL A 127 -11.18 -12.57 14.31
C VAL A 127 -11.85 -11.88 13.14
N ARG A 128 -12.48 -10.75 13.39
CA ARG A 128 -13.02 -9.89 12.34
C ARG A 128 -12.07 -8.75 12.08
N LEU A 129 -11.63 -8.65 10.82
CA LEU A 129 -10.82 -7.55 10.35
C LEU A 129 -11.66 -6.29 10.14
N PRO A 130 -11.09 -5.09 10.28
CA PRO A 130 -11.80 -3.84 10.05
C PRO A 130 -12.22 -3.68 8.59
N ARG A 131 -13.23 -2.85 8.35
CA ARG A 131 -13.45 -2.29 7.01
C ARG A 131 -12.26 -1.40 6.66
N LEU A 132 -11.81 -1.45 5.41
CA LEU A 132 -10.69 -0.64 4.93
C LEU A 132 -11.21 0.41 3.95
N PHE A 133 -10.92 1.67 4.25
CA PHE A 133 -11.19 2.79 3.38
C PHE A 133 -9.87 3.51 3.06
N VAL A 134 -9.69 3.88 1.79
CA VAL A 134 -8.50 4.62 1.36
C VAL A 134 -8.96 5.90 0.66
N PHE A 135 -8.56 7.04 1.19
CA PHE A 135 -8.82 8.34 0.60
C PHE A 135 -7.54 8.88 -0.03
N ASP A 136 -7.51 8.86 -1.34
CA ASP A 136 -6.40 9.31 -2.19
C ASP A 136 -6.71 10.62 -2.91
N ASN A 137 -7.81 11.27 -2.56
CA ASN A 137 -8.27 12.53 -3.12
C ASN A 137 -8.96 13.37 -2.05
N VAL A 138 -8.97 14.69 -2.25
CA VAL A 138 -9.62 15.70 -1.38
C VAL A 138 -11.01 16.09 -1.84
N ASP A 139 -11.73 15.24 -2.55
CA ASP A 139 -13.11 15.51 -2.93
C ASP A 139 -13.96 15.78 -1.68
N PRO A 140 -14.49 17.01 -1.50
CA PRO A 140 -15.18 17.38 -0.27
C PRO A 140 -16.53 16.68 -0.13
N VAL A 141 -17.15 16.26 -1.23
CA VAL A 141 -18.44 15.55 -1.20
C VAL A 141 -18.24 14.12 -0.76
N GLN A 142 -17.27 13.42 -1.38
CA GLN A 142 -16.94 12.04 -1.02
C GLN A 142 -16.46 11.95 0.43
N PHE A 143 -15.50 12.79 0.79
CA PHE A 143 -14.90 12.76 2.12
C PHE A 143 -15.89 13.24 3.20
N GLY A 144 -16.66 14.29 2.93
CA GLY A 144 -17.70 14.77 3.84
C GLY A 144 -18.77 13.72 4.12
N ASN A 145 -19.32 13.10 3.08
CA ASN A 145 -20.29 12.00 3.24
C ASN A 145 -19.73 10.83 4.04
N PHE A 146 -18.45 10.52 3.84
CA PHE A 146 -17.79 9.48 4.65
C PHE A 146 -17.68 9.89 6.12
N LEU A 147 -17.27 11.12 6.41
CA LEU A 147 -17.18 11.62 7.80
C LEU A 147 -18.53 11.62 8.51
N ASP A 148 -19.59 11.96 7.79
CA ASP A 148 -20.97 11.89 8.32
C ASP A 148 -21.39 10.44 8.61
N TRP A 149 -21.07 9.53 7.66
CA TRP A 149 -21.39 8.10 7.81
C TRP A 149 -20.61 7.45 8.97
N VAL A 150 -19.33 7.79 9.14
CA VAL A 150 -18.47 7.21 10.17
C VAL A 150 -18.71 7.84 11.54
N GLY A 151 -19.31 9.02 11.60
CA GLY A 151 -19.51 9.78 12.82
C GLY A 151 -20.10 8.99 13.99
N PRO A 152 -21.15 8.16 13.83
CA PRO A 152 -21.70 7.29 14.87
C PRO A 152 -20.79 6.12 15.28
N GLN A 153 -19.72 5.85 14.53
CA GLN A 153 -18.78 4.76 14.74
C GLN A 153 -17.36 5.28 14.99
N LEU A 154 -17.23 6.57 15.29
CA LEU A 154 -15.94 7.26 15.38
C LEU A 154 -15.06 6.69 16.49
N ASP A 155 -15.67 6.25 17.58
CA ASP A 155 -15.06 5.58 18.72
C ASP A 155 -14.46 4.19 18.40
N ARG A 156 -14.79 3.64 17.22
CA ARG A 156 -14.31 2.35 16.71
C ARG A 156 -13.60 2.48 15.37
N THR A 157 -13.16 3.68 15.06
CA THR A 157 -12.48 4.03 13.79
C THR A 157 -11.06 4.51 14.05
N VAL A 158 -10.10 3.97 13.31
CA VAL A 158 -8.70 4.42 13.32
C VAL A 158 -8.37 5.04 11.98
N PHE A 159 -7.75 6.20 12.01
CA PHE A 159 -7.25 6.92 10.83
C PHE A 159 -5.73 6.80 10.77
N ASN A 160 -5.23 6.21 9.69
CA ASN A 160 -3.81 6.11 9.39
C ASN A 160 -3.44 7.18 8.37
N VAL A 161 -2.62 8.14 8.79
CA VAL A 161 -2.24 9.31 7.99
C VAL A 161 -0.85 9.12 7.42
N ILE A 162 -0.74 8.98 6.11
CA ILE A 162 0.51 8.65 5.44
C ILE A 162 1.00 9.82 4.58
N SER A 163 2.13 10.41 4.95
CA SER A 163 2.80 11.43 4.16
C SER A 163 4.33 11.29 4.26
N LYS A 164 5.01 11.09 3.12
CA LYS A 164 6.48 11.00 3.07
C LYS A 164 7.14 12.32 3.46
N SER A 165 6.61 13.44 2.99
CA SER A 165 7.20 14.78 3.23
C SER A 165 6.65 15.47 4.48
N GLY A 166 5.49 15.03 4.98
CA GLY A 166 4.71 15.75 5.98
C GLY A 166 4.08 17.06 5.47
N GLN A 167 4.26 17.39 4.18
CA GLN A 167 3.84 18.68 3.59
C GLN A 167 2.81 18.55 2.47
N THR A 168 2.28 17.34 2.24
CA THR A 168 1.24 17.11 1.23
C THR A 168 -0.03 17.84 1.67
N ALA A 169 -0.42 18.87 0.93
CA ALA A 169 -1.51 19.76 1.31
C ALA A 169 -2.85 19.03 1.46
N GLU A 170 -3.11 18.09 0.56
CA GLU A 170 -4.32 17.27 0.55
C GLU A 170 -4.40 16.37 1.79
N THR A 171 -3.31 15.68 2.11
CA THR A 171 -3.25 14.83 3.32
C THR A 171 -3.38 15.68 4.60
N ALA A 172 -2.77 16.87 4.62
CA ALA A 172 -2.89 17.80 5.73
C ALA A 172 -4.33 18.31 5.91
N ALA A 173 -5.02 18.62 4.80
CA ALA A 173 -6.43 19.05 4.83
C ALA A 173 -7.34 17.95 5.39
N GLN A 174 -7.17 16.69 4.91
CA GLN A 174 -7.91 15.53 5.43
C GLN A 174 -7.63 15.32 6.93
N LEU A 175 -6.36 15.37 7.34
CA LEU A 175 -5.96 15.23 8.74
C LEU A 175 -6.61 16.31 9.61
N LEU A 176 -6.61 17.57 9.19
CA LEU A 176 -7.21 18.68 9.96
C LEU A 176 -8.72 18.50 10.13
N ALA A 177 -9.42 18.03 9.10
CA ALA A 177 -10.85 17.73 9.18
C ALA A 177 -11.13 16.59 10.17
N VAL A 178 -10.39 15.48 10.07
CA VAL A 178 -10.50 14.34 11.00
C VAL A 178 -10.13 14.75 12.43
N ARG A 179 -9.03 15.47 12.60
CA ARG A 179 -8.60 15.98 13.90
C ARG A 179 -9.69 16.82 14.58
N LYS A 180 -10.32 17.72 13.81
CA LYS A 180 -11.43 18.51 14.32
C LYS A 180 -12.60 17.63 14.74
N LEU A 181 -13.00 16.69 13.91
CA LEU A 181 -14.10 15.76 14.19
C LEU A 181 -13.83 14.93 15.47
N LEU A 182 -12.63 14.38 15.63
CA LEU A 182 -12.22 13.62 16.81
C LEU A 182 -12.26 14.47 18.07
N LEU A 183 -11.73 15.69 18.02
CA LEU A 183 -11.74 16.61 19.16
C LEU A 183 -13.16 17.01 19.58
N ASP A 184 -14.01 17.34 18.60
CA ASP A 184 -15.37 17.82 18.85
C ASP A 184 -16.28 16.70 19.40
N ARG A 185 -16.07 15.45 18.99
CA ARG A 185 -16.94 14.31 19.33
C ARG A 185 -16.42 13.47 20.51
N LEU A 186 -15.11 13.25 20.58
CA LEU A 186 -14.50 12.31 21.55
C LEU A 186 -13.54 13.00 22.52
N GLY A 187 -13.14 14.24 22.23
CA GLY A 187 -12.24 15.01 23.08
C GLY A 187 -10.74 14.76 22.82
N PRO A 188 -9.85 15.40 23.58
CA PRO A 188 -8.41 15.43 23.27
C PRO A 188 -7.69 14.08 23.29
N LYS A 189 -8.14 13.12 24.09
CA LYS A 189 -7.53 11.79 24.16
C LYS A 189 -7.69 11.00 22.87
N ALA A 190 -8.76 11.26 22.11
CA ALA A 190 -9.06 10.57 20.88
C ALA A 190 -7.95 10.72 19.81
N LEU A 191 -7.19 11.82 19.83
CA LEU A 191 -6.09 11.98 18.88
C LEU A 191 -5.01 10.91 19.04
N ARG A 192 -4.77 10.45 20.26
CA ARG A 192 -3.79 9.40 20.54
C ARG A 192 -4.34 7.99 20.28
N GLU A 193 -5.63 7.81 20.44
CA GLU A 193 -6.31 6.51 20.36
C GLU A 193 -6.76 6.18 18.93
N HIS A 194 -7.00 7.21 18.10
CA HIS A 194 -7.62 7.06 16.76
C HIS A 194 -6.77 7.58 15.59
N LEU A 195 -5.57 8.10 15.83
CA LEU A 195 -4.63 8.52 14.80
C LEU A 195 -3.33 7.70 14.88
N VAL A 196 -2.91 7.17 13.70
CA VAL A 196 -1.65 6.46 13.51
C VAL A 196 -0.84 7.13 12.41
#